data_544db5d9c95b9bc17536c54e13fcd87d
#
_entry.id   544db5d9c95b9bc17536c54e13fcd87d
#
_cell.length_a   1.000
_cell.length_b   1.000
_cell.length_c   1.000
_cell.angle_alpha   90.00
_cell.angle_beta   90.00
_cell.angle_gamma   90.00
#
_symmetry.space_group_name_H-M   'P 1'
#
loop_
_entity.id
_entity.type
_entity.pdbx_description
1 polymer ?
#
loop_
_entity_poly.entity_id
_entity_poly.type
_entity_poly.pdbx_seq_one_letter_code
_entity_poly.pdbx_strand_id
1 'polypeptide(L)'
;MSGGASGFNKKEFRQRMQGFITKETNLTEEESKAFFPIFNEYKDKQRQIHMSINKLKKTTPANGDKKAYEEHLMQIARLNAEMAGLDSVYYKKIFKAISAEKFFKILNIEDRMHRKMLQNYNRPRQNKNGVR
;
A
#
# COMPACT_ATOMS: atom_id res chain seq x y z
N MET A 1 -9.16 13.29 -22.84
CA MET A 1 -9.21 12.82 -22.42
C MET A 1 -8.65 12.14 -21.92
N SER A 2 -8.69 12.03 -21.69
CA SER A 2 -8.13 11.66 -21.17
C SER A 2 -7.73 10.58 -20.84
N GLY A 3 -6.72 10.46 -20.85
CA GLY A 3 -6.23 9.26 -20.49
C GLY A 3 -6.82 8.63 -19.33
N GLY A 4 -7.48 9.34 -18.62
CA GLY A 4 -8.10 8.78 -17.47
C GLY A 4 -8.94 7.61 -17.82
N ALA A 5 -9.39 7.60 -19.01
CA ALA A 5 -10.28 6.53 -19.40
C ALA A 5 -9.68 5.18 -19.20
N SER A 6 -8.44 5.03 -19.47
CA SER A 6 -7.89 3.72 -19.38
C SER A 6 -7.22 3.49 -18.08
N GLY A 7 -7.01 4.50 -17.36
CA GLY A 7 -6.16 4.36 -16.24
C GLY A 7 -6.80 4.05 -14.93
N PHE A 8 -5.98 3.59 -14.06
CA PHE A 8 -6.34 3.42 -12.70
C PHE A 8 -6.45 4.81 -12.06
N ASN A 9 -7.55 5.07 -11.39
CA ASN A 9 -7.73 6.35 -10.72
C ASN A 9 -7.53 6.13 -9.23
N LYS A 10 -6.40 6.58 -8.73
CA LYS A 10 -6.03 6.38 -7.35
C LYS A 10 -7.03 6.99 -6.38
N LYS A 11 -7.49 8.18 -6.66
CA LYS A 11 -8.45 8.84 -5.79
C LYS A 11 -9.76 8.08 -5.75
N GLU A 12 -10.22 7.64 -6.88
CA GLU A 12 -11.47 6.90 -6.98
C GLU A 12 -11.36 5.56 -6.27
N PHE A 13 -10.24 4.87 -6.48
CA PHE A 13 -10.01 3.61 -5.81
C PHE A 13 -10.00 3.79 -4.30
N ARG A 14 -9.33 4.84 -3.83
CA ARG A 14 -9.24 5.12 -2.41
C ARG A 14 -10.62 5.39 -1.82
N GLN A 15 -11.46 6.13 -2.55
CA GLN A 15 -12.81 6.41 -2.08
C GLN A 15 -13.64 5.15 -1.99
N ARG A 16 -13.53 4.27 -2.97
CA ARG A 16 -14.27 3.02 -2.94
C ARG A 16 -13.82 2.13 -1.80
N MET A 17 -12.52 2.05 -1.59
CA MET A 17 -11.96 1.26 -0.51
C MET A 17 -12.44 1.79 0.82
N GLN A 18 -12.44 3.11 0.96
CA GLN A 18 -12.88 3.76 2.18
C GLN A 18 -14.34 3.45 2.48
N GLY A 19 -15.18 3.53 1.46
CA GLY A 19 -16.60 3.20 1.61
C GLY A 19 -16.81 1.75 2.00
N PHE A 20 -16.07 0.86 1.36
CA PHE A 20 -16.18 -0.56 1.63
C PHE A 20 -15.73 -0.89 3.06
N ILE A 21 -14.61 -0.34 3.47
CA ILE A 21 -14.08 -0.53 4.82
C ILE A 21 -15.07 -0.02 5.86
N THR A 22 -15.60 1.17 5.62
CA THR A 22 -16.54 1.77 6.56
C THR A 22 -17.76 0.88 6.75
N LYS A 23 -18.28 0.36 5.66
CA LYS A 23 -19.44 -0.49 5.72
C LYS A 23 -19.16 -1.81 6.41
N GLU A 24 -18.05 -2.44 6.05
CA GLU A 24 -17.72 -3.76 6.59
C GLU A 24 -17.37 -3.75 8.06
N THR A 25 -16.80 -2.66 8.55
CA THR A 25 -16.40 -2.58 9.95
C THR A 25 -17.32 -1.73 10.80
N ASN A 26 -18.37 -1.20 10.20
CA ASN A 26 -19.32 -0.35 10.93
C ASN A 26 -18.64 0.84 11.60
N LEU A 27 -17.71 1.48 10.91
CA LEU A 27 -17.12 2.69 11.45
C LEU A 27 -18.19 3.78 11.52
N THR A 28 -18.23 4.48 12.63
CA THR A 28 -19.13 5.63 12.74
C THR A 28 -18.55 6.75 11.89
N GLU A 29 -19.37 7.76 11.64
CA GLU A 29 -18.91 8.90 10.87
C GLU A 29 -17.73 9.57 11.57
N GLU A 30 -17.81 9.67 12.87
CA GLU A 30 -16.75 10.28 13.66
C GLU A 30 -15.45 9.46 13.56
N GLU A 31 -15.59 8.15 13.66
CA GLU A 31 -14.44 7.27 13.53
C GLU A 31 -13.80 7.39 12.15
N SER A 32 -14.62 7.44 11.11
CA SER A 32 -14.12 7.57 9.75
C SER A 32 -13.35 8.86 9.56
N LYS A 33 -13.88 9.94 10.08
CA LYS A 33 -13.21 11.24 9.95
C LYS A 33 -11.88 11.28 10.67
N ALA A 34 -11.76 10.57 11.78
CA ALA A 34 -10.52 10.53 12.52
C ALA A 34 -9.53 9.56 11.93
N PHE A 35 -10.00 8.42 11.45
CA PHE A 35 -9.16 7.33 11.01
C PHE A 35 -8.55 7.52 9.62
N PHE A 36 -9.38 7.83 8.63
CA PHE A 36 -8.89 7.79 7.25
C PHE A 36 -7.78 8.79 6.92
N PRO A 37 -7.76 10.00 7.47
CA PRO A 37 -6.63 10.86 7.19
C PRO A 37 -5.31 10.26 7.67
N ILE A 38 -5.32 9.64 8.84
CA ILE A 38 -4.13 9.01 9.39
C ILE A 38 -3.74 7.79 8.55
N PHE A 39 -4.73 6.97 8.24
CA PHE A 39 -4.50 5.74 7.47
C PHE A 39 -3.98 6.06 6.07
N ASN A 40 -4.55 7.08 5.43
CA ASN A 40 -4.10 7.47 4.10
C ASN A 40 -2.68 7.99 4.11
N GLU A 41 -2.33 8.75 5.12
CA GLU A 41 -0.97 9.26 5.25
C GLU A 41 0.01 8.11 5.45
N TYR A 42 -0.38 7.15 6.29
CA TYR A 42 0.41 5.97 6.55
C TYR A 42 0.66 5.18 5.25
N LYS A 43 -0.41 4.95 4.50
CA LYS A 43 -0.29 4.20 3.24
C LYS A 43 0.56 4.96 2.21
N ASP A 44 0.44 6.27 2.18
CA ASP A 44 1.25 7.06 1.26
C ASP A 44 2.72 6.96 1.60
N LYS A 45 3.06 7.00 2.88
CA LYS A 45 4.45 6.88 3.29
C LYS A 45 4.99 5.49 3.02
N GLN A 46 4.19 4.46 3.26
CA GLN A 46 4.59 3.10 2.93
C GLN A 46 4.92 2.99 1.44
N ARG A 47 4.04 3.55 0.61
CA ARG A 47 4.24 3.46 -0.82
C ARG A 47 5.50 4.19 -1.26
N GLN A 48 5.75 5.37 -0.69
CA GLN A 48 6.94 6.12 -1.04
C GLN A 48 8.21 5.36 -0.72
N ILE A 49 8.27 4.78 0.48
CA ILE A 49 9.43 4.02 0.89
C ILE A 49 9.59 2.79 -0.01
N HIS A 50 8.47 2.12 -0.27
CA HIS A 50 8.49 0.92 -1.10
C HIS A 50 9.00 1.23 -2.51
N MET A 51 8.57 2.34 -3.06
CA MET A 51 9.02 2.75 -4.39
C MET A 51 10.51 3.06 -4.39
N SER A 52 11.01 3.68 -3.33
CA SER A 52 12.43 3.95 -3.22
C SER A 52 13.24 2.68 -3.15
N ILE A 53 12.76 1.71 -2.37
CA ILE A 53 13.44 0.42 -2.27
C ILE A 53 13.47 -0.28 -3.62
N ASN A 54 12.32 -0.29 -4.30
CA ASN A 54 12.25 -0.95 -5.61
C ASN A 54 13.17 -0.30 -6.62
N LYS A 55 13.25 1.03 -6.58
CA LYS A 55 14.13 1.74 -7.48
C LYS A 55 15.58 1.36 -7.24
N LEU A 56 15.97 1.30 -5.96
CA LEU A 56 17.32 0.91 -5.63
C LEU A 56 17.64 -0.51 -6.04
N LYS A 57 16.67 -1.41 -5.87
CA LYS A 57 16.89 -2.80 -6.26
C LYS A 57 17.07 -2.97 -7.75
N LYS A 58 16.50 -2.09 -8.54
CA LYS A 58 16.59 -2.17 -9.98
C LYS A 58 17.72 -1.33 -10.57
N THR A 59 18.40 -0.56 -9.76
CA THR A 59 19.45 0.32 -10.23
C THR A 59 20.80 -0.23 -9.84
N THR A 60 21.69 -0.32 -10.82
CA THR A 60 23.05 -0.77 -10.55
C THR A 60 23.88 0.42 -10.13
N PRO A 61 24.73 0.28 -9.10
CA PRO A 61 25.60 1.37 -8.71
C PRO A 61 26.46 1.83 -9.88
N ALA A 62 26.63 3.13 -10.01
CA ALA A 62 27.30 3.71 -11.15
C ALA A 62 28.70 3.18 -11.38
N ASN A 63 29.48 3.05 -10.31
CA ASN A 63 30.84 2.56 -10.45
C ASN A 63 30.97 1.07 -10.54
N GLY A 64 30.05 0.38 -9.97
CA GLY A 64 30.11 -1.09 -9.96
C GLY A 64 31.20 -1.66 -9.09
N ASP A 65 31.83 -0.88 -8.23
CA ASP A 65 32.86 -1.42 -7.38
C ASP A 65 32.27 -1.93 -6.06
N LYS A 66 33.09 -2.61 -5.30
CA LYS A 66 32.64 -3.26 -4.09
C LYS A 66 32.02 -2.28 -3.10
N LYS A 67 32.65 -1.15 -2.90
CA LYS A 67 32.17 -0.18 -1.93
C LYS A 67 30.84 0.40 -2.37
N ALA A 68 30.69 0.67 -3.64
CA ALA A 68 29.43 1.21 -4.17
C ALA A 68 28.29 0.24 -3.94
N TYR A 69 28.53 -1.05 -4.15
CA TYR A 69 27.51 -2.06 -3.90
C TYR A 69 27.17 -2.16 -2.42
N GLU A 70 28.17 -2.08 -1.57
CA GLU A 70 27.91 -2.12 -0.12
C GLU A 70 27.04 -0.96 0.32
N GLU A 71 27.36 0.24 -0.14
CA GLU A 71 26.58 1.40 0.21
C GLU A 71 25.15 1.32 -0.32
N HIS A 72 25.02 0.80 -1.52
CA HIS A 72 23.72 0.62 -2.15
C HIS A 72 22.83 -0.30 -1.31
N LEU A 73 23.40 -1.42 -0.91
CA LEU A 73 22.67 -2.39 -0.08
C LEU A 73 22.34 -1.83 1.29
N MET A 74 23.24 -1.01 1.86
CA MET A 74 22.97 -0.40 3.13
C MET A 74 21.84 0.62 3.06
N GLN A 75 21.71 1.31 1.92
CA GLN A 75 20.59 2.21 1.73
C GLN A 75 19.28 1.44 1.74
N ILE A 76 19.25 0.30 1.05
CA ILE A 76 18.06 -0.54 1.03
C ILE A 76 17.73 -1.01 2.43
N ALA A 77 18.75 -1.43 3.18
CA ALA A 77 18.55 -1.90 4.55
C ALA A 77 17.97 -0.81 5.44
N ARG A 78 18.45 0.41 5.29
CA ARG A 78 17.94 1.52 6.09
C ARG A 78 16.48 1.82 5.77
N LEU A 79 16.12 1.75 4.48
CA LEU A 79 14.73 1.98 4.10
C LEU A 79 13.82 0.88 4.62
N ASN A 80 14.30 -0.36 4.62
CA ASN A 80 13.52 -1.46 5.18
C ASN A 80 13.30 -1.25 6.69
N ALA A 81 14.32 -0.75 7.38
CA ALA A 81 14.19 -0.48 8.81
C ALA A 81 13.20 0.66 9.04
N GLU A 82 13.23 1.67 8.19
CA GLU A 82 12.30 2.78 8.29
C GLU A 82 10.87 2.30 8.08
N MET A 83 10.67 1.43 7.11
CA MET A 83 9.35 0.86 6.83
C MET A 83 8.83 0.12 8.06
N ALA A 84 9.69 -0.68 8.68
CA ALA A 84 9.28 -1.45 9.85
C ALA A 84 8.91 -0.54 11.02
N GLY A 85 9.64 0.55 11.20
CA GLY A 85 9.34 1.48 12.28
C GLY A 85 8.07 2.29 12.06
N LEU A 86 7.69 2.42 10.80
CA LEU A 86 6.51 3.20 10.46
C LEU A 86 5.24 2.62 11.08
N ASP A 87 5.12 1.31 11.07
CA ASP A 87 3.94 0.65 11.62
C ASP A 87 3.70 1.06 13.07
N SER A 88 4.74 1.00 13.88
CA SER A 88 4.61 1.30 15.30
C SER A 88 4.12 2.72 15.53
N VAL A 89 4.65 3.67 14.77
CA VAL A 89 4.26 5.06 14.91
C VAL A 89 2.80 5.28 14.54
N TYR A 90 2.40 4.76 13.39
CA TYR A 90 1.05 5.01 12.91
C TYR A 90 0.00 4.18 13.64
N TYR A 91 0.34 2.98 14.06
CA TYR A 91 -0.61 2.17 14.83
C TYR A 91 -1.03 2.89 16.11
N LYS A 92 -0.07 3.52 16.79
CA LYS A 92 -0.40 4.25 18.00
C LYS A 92 -1.36 5.39 17.74
N LYS A 93 -1.19 6.08 16.61
CA LYS A 93 -2.11 7.15 16.24
C LYS A 93 -3.48 6.58 15.91
N ILE A 94 -3.51 5.48 15.21
CA ILE A 94 -4.76 4.85 14.79
C ILE A 94 -5.55 4.35 15.99
N PHE A 95 -4.86 3.81 17.00
CA PHE A 95 -5.54 3.32 18.19
C PHE A 95 -6.28 4.42 18.94
N LYS A 96 -5.91 5.66 18.71
CA LYS A 96 -6.62 6.79 19.32
C LYS A 96 -7.87 7.15 18.52
N ALA A 97 -7.94 6.72 17.27
CA ALA A 97 -9.07 7.03 16.41
C ALA A 97 -10.12 5.94 16.41
N ILE A 98 -9.70 4.69 16.43
CA ILE A 98 -10.61 3.55 16.39
C ILE A 98 -10.04 2.43 17.26
N SER A 99 -10.87 1.45 17.58
CA SER A 99 -10.40 0.34 18.41
C SER A 99 -9.43 -0.53 17.62
N ALA A 100 -8.55 -1.20 18.34
CA ALA A 100 -7.59 -2.11 17.72
C ALA A 100 -8.32 -3.24 17.00
N GLU A 101 -9.48 -3.66 17.53
CA GLU A 101 -10.27 -4.70 16.89
C GLU A 101 -10.73 -4.28 15.50
N LYS A 102 -11.27 -3.06 15.40
CA LYS A 102 -11.72 -2.56 14.11
C LYS A 102 -10.55 -2.41 13.14
N PHE A 103 -9.43 -1.94 13.65
CA PHE A 103 -8.24 -1.79 12.81
C PHE A 103 -7.75 -3.14 12.31
N PHE A 104 -7.79 -4.15 13.17
CA PHE A 104 -7.40 -5.50 12.76
C PHE A 104 -8.28 -5.98 11.61
N LYS A 105 -9.58 -5.74 11.70
CA LYS A 105 -10.49 -6.12 10.64
C LYS A 105 -10.20 -5.34 9.35
N ILE A 106 -9.86 -4.06 9.49
CA ILE A 106 -9.54 -3.24 8.34
C ILE A 106 -8.31 -3.76 7.62
N LEU A 107 -7.28 -4.13 8.38
CA LEU A 107 -6.07 -4.67 7.76
C LEU A 107 -6.36 -5.97 7.02
N ASN A 108 -7.24 -6.80 7.56
CA ASN A 108 -7.62 -8.03 6.87
C ASN A 108 -8.40 -7.76 5.60
N ILE A 109 -9.29 -6.77 5.65
CA ILE A 109 -10.04 -6.38 4.47
C ILE A 109 -9.12 -5.86 3.39
N GLU A 110 -8.20 -4.99 3.79
CA GLU A 110 -7.25 -4.41 2.85
C GLU A 110 -6.40 -5.50 2.20
N ASP A 111 -5.95 -6.43 3.00
CA ASP A 111 -5.13 -7.51 2.50
C ASP A 111 -5.88 -8.38 1.50
N ARG A 112 -7.13 -8.70 1.80
CA ARG A 112 -7.95 -9.47 0.88
C ARG A 112 -8.22 -8.73 -0.41
N MET A 113 -8.51 -7.45 -0.31
CA MET A 113 -8.76 -6.64 -1.50
C MET A 113 -7.52 -6.53 -2.36
N HIS A 114 -6.37 -6.37 -1.72
CA HIS A 114 -5.12 -6.28 -2.43
C HIS A 114 -4.81 -7.57 -3.18
N ARG A 115 -4.99 -8.71 -2.53
CA ARG A 115 -4.76 -9.99 -3.17
C ARG A 115 -5.72 -10.21 -4.34
N LYS A 116 -6.97 -9.82 -4.14
CA LYS A 116 -7.97 -9.98 -5.17
C LYS A 116 -7.62 -9.12 -6.39
N MET A 117 -7.15 -7.92 -6.14
CA MET A 117 -6.75 -7.04 -7.22
C MET A 117 -5.58 -7.61 -7.99
N LEU A 118 -4.61 -8.19 -7.29
CA LEU A 118 -3.47 -8.80 -7.94
C LEU A 118 -3.89 -10.02 -8.76
N GLN A 119 -4.80 -10.81 -8.25
CA GLN A 119 -5.30 -11.96 -8.98
C GLN A 119 -5.97 -11.55 -10.27
N ASN A 120 -6.81 -10.53 -10.19
CA ASN A 120 -7.49 -10.07 -11.38
C ASN A 120 -6.51 -9.49 -12.38
N TYR A 121 -5.54 -8.79 -11.90
CA TYR A 121 -4.56 -8.16 -12.76
C TYR A 121 -3.69 -9.19 -13.48
N ASN A 122 -3.34 -10.27 -12.78
CA ASN A 122 -2.48 -11.30 -13.32
C ASN A 122 -3.21 -12.42 -13.99
N ARG A 123 -4.54 -12.38 -13.97
CA ARG A 123 -5.30 -13.44 -14.58
C ARG A 123 -5.07 -13.51 -16.08
N PRO A 124 -4.84 -14.68 -16.60
CA PRO A 124 -4.62 -14.81 -18.04
C PRO A 124 -5.85 -14.36 -18.81
N ARG A 125 -5.64 -13.66 -19.90
CA ARG A 125 -6.76 -13.18 -20.66
C ARG A 125 -7.25 -14.18 -21.59
N GLN A 126 -6.44 -15.05 -21.98
CA GLN A 126 -6.84 -15.94 -22.96
C GLN A 126 -7.89 -16.84 -22.58
N ASN A 127 -8.20 -16.87 -21.37
CA ASN A 127 -9.22 -17.79 -21.07
C ASN A 127 -10.40 -17.58 -21.90
N LYS A 128 -10.55 -16.49 -22.51
CA LYS A 128 -11.62 -16.36 -23.37
C LYS A 128 -11.37 -17.12 -24.54
N ASN A 129 -10.23 -17.26 -24.89
CA ASN A 129 -10.04 -17.93 -26.07
C ASN A 129 -9.87 -19.29 -25.77
N GLY A 130 -9.64 -19.46 -25.02
CA GLY A 130 -9.45 -20.53 -24.92
C GLY A 130 -9.48 -21.50 -24.71
N VAL A 131 -9.61 -21.72 -24.77
CA VAL A 131 -9.68 -22.48 -24.65
C VAL A 131 -9.40 -23.22 -25.17
N ARG A 132 -9.18 -23.43 -25.46
CA ARG A 132 -8.97 -24.02 -26.00
C ARG A 132 -8.84 -24.56 -25.78
#